data_9997492a7a579f304a56e75b65db0817
#
_entry.id   9997492a7a579f304a56e75b65db0817
#
_cell.length_a   1.000
_cell.length_b   1.000
_cell.length_c   1.000
_cell.angle_alpha   90.00
_cell.angle_beta   90.00
_cell.angle_gamma   90.00
#
_symmetry.space_group_name_H-M   'P 1'
#
loop_
_entity.id
_entity.type
_entity.pdbx_description
1 polymer ?
#
loop_
_entity_poly.entity_id
_entity_poly.type
_entity_poly.pdbx_seq_one_letter_code
_entity_poly.pdbx_strand_id
1 'polypeptide(L)'
;NIILLIIDRLGYEYLKNNFADSTIFKHTRNKITSVTPTTTAAAITVFHTGLAPQQHALTGWYMYVKEMGAAIVPLRYCTWLGRYPLEFLNYDSKDFFQLNSLFSKLKVKSHVICPKIIKGSAYSNSSYAGAEFISYPNKSMGSYFNKIKNIIKETKKSQSKKKNFIYAYWWNFDSSAHDNGLNSNETKEHFLKLDKKFTQFLKSIEGTNTTVLLTAD
;
A
#
# COMPACT_ATOMS: atom_id res chain seq x y z
N ASN A 1 -11.00 15.39 -3.35
CA ASN A 1 -10.04 14.44 -2.77
C ASN A 1 -9.47 13.53 -3.86
N ILE A 2 -8.27 13.01 -3.64
CA ILE A 2 -7.65 11.98 -4.46
C ILE A 2 -7.35 10.80 -3.56
N ILE A 3 -7.79 9.61 -3.97
CA ILE A 3 -7.52 8.35 -3.28
C ILE A 3 -6.68 7.47 -4.20
N LEU A 4 -5.56 6.98 -3.69
CA LEU A 4 -4.74 5.96 -4.32
C LEU A 4 -4.88 4.66 -3.54
N LEU A 5 -5.60 3.69 -4.11
CA LEU A 5 -5.75 2.35 -3.56
C LEU A 5 -4.72 1.43 -4.17
N ILE A 6 -3.88 0.83 -3.35
CA ILE A 6 -2.95 -0.22 -3.77
C ILE A 6 -3.46 -1.55 -3.24
N ILE A 7 -3.75 -2.47 -4.15
CA ILE A 7 -4.12 -3.84 -3.82
C ILE A 7 -2.96 -4.74 -4.19
N ASP A 8 -2.24 -5.21 -3.18
CA ASP A 8 -1.05 -6.02 -3.31
C ASP A 8 -1.31 -7.26 -4.18
N ARG A 9 -0.45 -7.50 -5.17
CA ARG A 9 -0.51 -8.64 -6.12
C ARG A 9 -1.73 -8.71 -7.05
N LEU A 10 -2.61 -7.70 -7.09
CA LEU A 10 -3.80 -7.74 -7.94
C LEU A 10 -3.46 -7.43 -9.41
N GLY A 11 -2.85 -8.38 -10.09
CA GLY A 11 -2.38 -8.22 -11.47
C GLY A 11 -3.50 -8.15 -12.50
N TYR A 12 -3.25 -7.39 -13.57
CA TYR A 12 -4.21 -7.18 -14.68
C TYR A 12 -4.66 -8.49 -15.34
N GLU A 13 -3.72 -9.40 -15.65
CA GLU A 13 -4.05 -10.66 -16.32
C GLU A 13 -4.89 -11.58 -15.42
N TYR A 14 -4.65 -11.57 -14.13
CA TYR A 14 -5.46 -12.31 -13.17
C TYR A 14 -6.91 -11.81 -13.17
N LEU A 15 -7.11 -10.50 -13.13
CA LEU A 15 -8.44 -9.88 -13.21
C LEU A 15 -9.13 -10.20 -14.53
N LYS A 16 -8.44 -10.01 -15.65
CA LYS A 16 -8.98 -10.27 -16.98
C LYS A 16 -9.45 -11.70 -17.16
N ASN A 17 -8.64 -12.66 -16.71
CA ASN A 17 -8.90 -14.07 -16.96
C ASN A 17 -9.93 -14.68 -16.00
N ASN A 18 -10.08 -14.12 -14.80
CA ASN A 18 -10.94 -14.72 -13.76
C ASN A 18 -12.16 -13.85 -13.41
N PHE A 19 -12.12 -12.52 -13.64
CA PHE A 19 -13.08 -11.57 -13.09
C PHE A 19 -13.38 -10.40 -14.04
N ALA A 20 -13.54 -10.68 -15.33
CA ALA A 20 -13.83 -9.67 -16.35
C ALA A 20 -15.13 -8.89 -16.08
N ASP A 21 -16.07 -9.49 -15.34
CA ASP A 21 -17.35 -8.86 -14.97
C ASP A 21 -17.31 -8.09 -13.66
N SER A 22 -16.20 -8.12 -12.92
CA SER A 22 -16.06 -7.40 -11.66
C SER A 22 -16.12 -5.88 -11.82
N THR A 23 -16.52 -5.18 -10.77
CA THR A 23 -16.52 -3.71 -10.74
C THR A 23 -15.11 -3.15 -10.96
N ILE A 24 -14.09 -3.76 -10.33
CA ILE A 24 -12.70 -3.33 -10.48
C ILE A 24 -12.27 -3.43 -11.94
N PHE A 25 -12.53 -4.58 -12.62
CA PHE A 25 -12.11 -4.75 -14.00
C PHE A 25 -12.86 -3.82 -14.97
N LYS A 26 -14.17 -3.64 -14.79
CA LYS A 26 -14.99 -2.72 -15.62
C LYS A 26 -14.54 -1.26 -15.56
N HIS A 27 -13.85 -0.85 -14.50
CA HIS A 27 -13.26 0.48 -14.37
C HIS A 27 -11.78 0.54 -14.79
N THR A 28 -11.20 -0.56 -15.25
CA THR A 28 -9.82 -0.59 -15.70
C THR A 28 -9.65 0.25 -16.98
N ARG A 29 -8.73 1.20 -16.96
CA ARG A 29 -8.44 2.05 -18.11
C ARG A 29 -7.36 1.45 -19.00
N ASN A 30 -6.23 1.07 -18.40
CA ASN A 30 -5.08 0.58 -19.12
C ASN A 30 -4.34 -0.49 -18.32
N LYS A 31 -3.61 -1.35 -19.01
CA LYS A 31 -2.59 -2.22 -18.47
C LYS A 31 -1.27 -1.45 -18.40
N ILE A 32 -0.62 -1.48 -17.27
CA ILE A 32 0.74 -0.99 -17.06
C ILE A 32 1.60 -2.10 -16.46
N THR A 33 2.90 -1.99 -16.61
CA THR A 33 3.85 -2.91 -15.98
C THR A 33 4.26 -2.38 -14.62
N SER A 34 4.54 -3.29 -13.68
CA SER A 34 5.19 -2.94 -12.42
C SER A 34 6.67 -2.60 -12.65
N VAL A 35 7.34 -2.15 -11.63
CA VAL A 35 8.78 -1.86 -11.64
C VAL A 35 9.62 -3.14 -11.71
N THR A 36 10.87 -3.01 -12.08
CA THR A 36 11.85 -4.11 -12.04
C THR A 36 12.93 -3.76 -11.01
N PRO A 37 13.22 -4.67 -10.05
CA PRO A 37 12.59 -5.97 -9.80
C PRO A 37 11.14 -5.85 -9.30
N THR A 38 10.28 -6.79 -9.73
CA THR A 38 8.86 -6.83 -9.35
C THR A 38 8.72 -7.47 -7.98
N THR A 39 8.77 -6.65 -6.94
CA THR A 39 8.58 -7.05 -5.53
C THR A 39 7.89 -5.93 -4.78
N THR A 40 7.07 -6.27 -3.80
CA THR A 40 6.36 -5.31 -2.96
C THR A 40 7.29 -4.23 -2.39
N ALA A 41 8.49 -4.60 -1.93
CA ALA A 41 9.44 -3.64 -1.37
C ALA A 41 9.86 -2.57 -2.38
N ALA A 42 10.16 -2.96 -3.62
CA ALA A 42 10.50 -2.03 -4.68
C ALA A 42 9.29 -1.18 -5.10
N ALA A 43 8.16 -1.83 -5.38
CA ALA A 43 6.98 -1.16 -5.93
C ALA A 43 6.34 -0.17 -4.95
N ILE A 44 6.10 -0.56 -3.69
CA ILE A 44 5.48 0.36 -2.72
C ILE A 44 6.39 1.55 -2.39
N THR A 45 7.72 1.36 -2.44
CA THR A 45 8.66 2.46 -2.21
C THR A 45 8.58 3.50 -3.33
N VAL A 46 8.31 3.10 -4.58
CA VAL A 46 8.02 4.05 -5.66
C VAL A 46 6.80 4.90 -5.35
N PHE A 47 5.70 4.30 -4.87
CA PHE A 47 4.50 5.06 -4.48
C PHE A 47 4.75 6.03 -3.33
N HIS A 48 5.68 5.73 -2.44
CA HIS A 48 5.97 6.55 -1.26
C HIS A 48 6.99 7.66 -1.52
N THR A 49 7.82 7.53 -2.54
CA THR A 49 8.93 8.45 -2.82
C THR A 49 8.84 9.16 -4.16
N GLY A 50 8.17 8.53 -5.14
CA GLY A 50 8.22 8.92 -6.55
C GLY A 50 9.54 8.58 -7.24
N LEU A 51 10.42 7.80 -6.60
CA LEU A 51 11.72 7.41 -7.12
C LEU A 51 11.66 5.99 -7.69
N ALA A 52 12.41 5.73 -8.74
CA ALA A 52 12.56 4.39 -9.30
C ALA A 52 13.43 3.48 -8.39
N PRO A 53 13.34 2.13 -8.49
CA PRO A 53 14.09 1.22 -7.61
C PRO A 53 15.59 1.46 -7.55
N GLN A 54 16.22 1.83 -8.68
CA GLN A 54 17.64 2.17 -8.71
C GLN A 54 17.99 3.48 -7.98
N GLN A 55 17.01 4.34 -7.72
CA GLN A 55 17.21 5.61 -7.03
C GLN A 55 16.97 5.48 -5.52
N HIS A 56 15.94 4.72 -5.11
CA HIS A 56 15.66 4.52 -3.68
C HIS A 56 16.37 3.29 -3.09
N ALA A 57 17.03 2.47 -3.93
CA ALA A 57 17.88 1.33 -3.58
C ALA A 57 17.18 0.16 -2.83
N LEU A 58 15.88 0.19 -2.60
CA LEU A 58 15.13 -0.93 -2.02
C LEU A 58 14.63 -1.85 -3.14
N THR A 59 15.48 -2.75 -3.58
CA THR A 59 15.27 -3.56 -4.80
C THR A 59 14.69 -4.95 -4.53
N GLY A 60 14.49 -5.34 -3.26
CA GLY A 60 13.98 -6.66 -2.94
C GLY A 60 13.36 -6.77 -1.55
N TRP A 61 12.53 -7.80 -1.37
CA TRP A 61 12.03 -8.18 -0.05
C TRP A 61 13.17 -8.66 0.87
N TYR A 62 14.15 -9.33 0.28
CA TYR A 62 15.43 -9.71 0.90
C TYR A 62 16.53 -9.00 0.14
N MET A 63 17.46 -8.39 0.87
CA MET A 63 18.60 -7.68 0.28
C MET A 63 19.87 -8.00 1.06
N TYR A 64 20.96 -8.26 0.34
CA TYR A 64 22.29 -8.28 0.94
C TYR A 64 22.82 -6.86 1.02
N VAL A 65 23.16 -6.41 2.22
CA VAL A 65 23.75 -5.09 2.46
C VAL A 65 25.21 -5.29 2.81
N LYS A 66 26.09 -4.87 1.90
CA LYS A 66 27.53 -5.09 2.00
C LYS A 66 28.11 -4.47 3.27
N GLU A 67 27.69 -3.27 3.62
CA GLU A 67 28.13 -2.52 4.78
C GLU A 67 27.75 -3.20 6.11
N MET A 68 26.72 -4.00 6.09
CA MET A 68 26.26 -4.80 7.24
C MET A 68 26.81 -6.23 7.20
N GLY A 69 27.38 -6.67 6.07
CA GLY A 69 27.80 -8.06 5.86
C GLY A 69 26.66 -9.08 5.97
N ALA A 70 25.41 -8.68 5.79
CA ALA A 70 24.24 -9.49 6.09
C ALA A 70 23.12 -9.34 5.06
N ALA A 71 22.34 -10.41 4.89
CA ALA A 71 21.04 -10.33 4.23
C ALA A 71 19.97 -9.84 5.22
N ILE A 72 19.19 -8.86 4.79
CA ILE A 72 18.16 -8.20 5.62
C ILE A 72 16.79 -8.24 4.96
N VAL A 73 15.77 -7.95 5.74
CA VAL A 73 14.39 -7.66 5.28
C VAL A 73 14.13 -6.16 5.48
N PRO A 74 14.33 -5.31 4.46
CA PRO A 74 14.31 -3.86 4.62
C PRO A 74 13.03 -3.32 5.25
N LEU A 75 11.87 -3.74 4.77
CA LEU A 75 10.58 -3.25 5.25
C LEU A 75 10.30 -3.59 6.72
N ARG A 76 10.90 -4.66 7.22
CA ARG A 76 10.82 -5.06 8.64
C ARG A 76 11.98 -4.54 9.47
N TYR A 77 13.02 -4.06 8.80
CA TYR A 77 14.28 -3.60 9.36
C TYR A 77 14.91 -4.61 10.32
N CYS A 78 15.07 -5.82 9.83
CA CYS A 78 15.65 -6.94 10.58
C CYS A 78 16.55 -7.82 9.69
N THR A 79 17.40 -8.63 10.33
CA THR A 79 18.17 -9.66 9.61
C THR A 79 17.24 -10.69 8.97
N TRP A 80 17.68 -11.29 7.84
CA TRP A 80 16.91 -12.38 7.23
C TRP A 80 16.86 -13.61 8.14
N LEU A 81 18.01 -14.08 8.61
CA LEU A 81 18.10 -15.17 9.57
C LEU A 81 17.92 -14.62 10.99
N GLY A 82 17.12 -15.32 11.80
CA GLY A 82 16.86 -14.96 13.19
C GLY A 82 15.93 -13.77 13.41
N ARG A 83 15.66 -12.95 12.37
CA ARG A 83 14.75 -11.78 12.45
C ARG A 83 15.13 -10.77 13.54
N TYR A 84 16.41 -10.63 13.83
CA TYR A 84 16.91 -9.66 14.80
C TYR A 84 16.73 -8.23 14.27
N PRO A 85 16.11 -7.32 15.05
CA PRO A 85 16.01 -5.92 14.68
C PRO A 85 17.41 -5.32 14.48
N LEU A 86 17.60 -4.56 13.39
CA LEU A 86 18.90 -4.00 13.04
C LEU A 86 19.34 -2.91 14.01
N GLU A 87 18.37 -2.24 14.67
CA GLU A 87 18.65 -1.28 15.73
C GLU A 87 19.42 -1.90 16.90
N PHE A 88 19.18 -3.17 17.22
CA PHE A 88 19.92 -3.90 18.27
C PHE A 88 21.37 -4.23 17.85
N LEU A 89 21.65 -4.14 16.56
CA LEU A 89 22.97 -4.31 16.00
C LEU A 89 23.67 -2.96 15.74
N ASN A 90 23.18 -1.87 16.36
CA ASN A 90 23.66 -0.49 16.22
C ASN A 90 23.56 0.09 14.80
N TYR A 91 22.64 -0.40 13.97
CA TYR A 91 22.31 0.23 12.70
C TYR A 91 21.10 1.15 12.87
N ASP A 92 21.32 2.48 12.76
CA ASP A 92 20.22 3.45 12.82
C ASP A 92 19.40 3.40 11.52
N SER A 93 18.09 3.24 11.68
CA SER A 93 17.16 3.23 10.55
C SER A 93 17.12 4.55 9.77
N LYS A 94 17.45 5.67 10.39
CA LYS A 94 17.53 6.98 9.74
C LYS A 94 18.68 7.08 8.76
N ASP A 95 19.80 6.41 9.07
CA ASP A 95 20.95 6.36 8.17
C ASP A 95 20.69 5.43 6.99
N PHE A 96 19.91 4.36 7.21
CA PHE A 96 19.55 3.40 6.17
C PHE A 96 18.42 3.94 5.27
N PHE A 97 17.33 4.45 5.85
CA PHE A 97 16.19 4.96 5.10
C PHE A 97 16.30 6.46 4.85
N GLN A 98 17.15 6.87 3.93
CA GLN A 98 17.22 8.26 3.46
C GLN A 98 16.10 8.57 2.46
N LEU A 99 14.88 8.13 2.76
CA LEU A 99 13.72 8.28 1.88
C LEU A 99 13.12 9.68 2.00
N ASN A 100 13.14 10.42 0.90
CA ASN A 100 12.39 11.66 0.79
C ASN A 100 10.91 11.36 0.51
N SER A 101 10.11 11.23 1.56
CA SER A 101 8.69 10.90 1.46
C SER A 101 7.95 11.84 0.51
N LEU A 102 7.15 11.27 -0.41
CA LEU A 102 6.25 12.04 -1.28
C LEU A 102 5.28 12.89 -0.44
N PHE A 103 4.78 12.34 0.67
CA PHE A 103 3.78 12.98 1.50
C PHE A 103 4.28 14.27 2.14
N SER A 104 5.58 14.37 2.45
CA SER A 104 6.18 15.61 2.97
C SER A 104 6.28 16.73 1.93
N LYS A 105 6.25 16.38 0.63
CA LYS A 105 6.33 17.33 -0.48
C LYS A 105 4.95 17.85 -0.93
N LEU A 106 3.88 17.14 -0.57
CA LEU A 106 2.53 17.51 -0.98
C LEU A 106 2.01 18.71 -0.18
N LYS A 107 1.46 19.69 -0.88
CA LYS A 107 0.81 20.87 -0.27
C LYS A 107 -0.64 20.62 0.16
N VAL A 108 -1.03 19.36 0.31
CA VAL A 108 -2.36 18.91 0.72
C VAL A 108 -2.26 18.01 1.94
N LYS A 109 -3.29 17.96 2.76
CA LYS A 109 -3.31 17.02 3.88
C LYS A 109 -3.28 15.60 3.34
N SER A 110 -2.29 14.83 3.78
CA SER A 110 -2.05 13.46 3.33
C SER A 110 -2.39 12.48 4.44
N HIS A 111 -3.04 11.38 4.08
CA HIS A 111 -3.40 10.29 4.97
C HIS A 111 -2.89 8.98 4.40
N VAL A 112 -2.31 8.14 5.26
CA VAL A 112 -1.86 6.78 4.92
C VAL A 112 -2.69 5.79 5.70
N ILE A 113 -3.42 4.92 4.99
CA ILE A 113 -4.27 3.88 5.57
C ILE A 113 -3.62 2.53 5.32
N CYS A 114 -3.07 1.94 6.37
CA CYS A 114 -2.32 0.69 6.32
C CYS A 114 -2.69 -0.26 7.46
N PRO A 115 -2.36 -1.55 7.37
CA PRO A 115 -2.64 -2.49 8.44
C PRO A 115 -1.87 -2.12 9.72
N LYS A 116 -2.46 -2.40 10.88
CA LYS A 116 -1.90 -2.05 12.20
C LYS A 116 -0.49 -2.63 12.41
N ILE A 117 -0.21 -3.81 11.83
CA ILE A 117 1.06 -4.52 12.02
C ILE A 117 2.29 -3.76 11.52
N ILE A 118 2.14 -2.85 10.55
CA ILE A 118 3.27 -2.06 10.03
C ILE A 118 3.40 -0.68 10.67
N LYS A 119 2.48 -0.32 11.56
CA LYS A 119 2.51 0.96 12.25
C LYS A 119 3.75 1.07 13.13
N GLY A 120 4.52 2.13 12.93
CA GLY A 120 5.72 2.41 13.73
C GLY A 120 6.95 1.60 13.35
N SER A 121 6.92 0.82 12.26
CA SER A 121 8.16 0.23 11.73
C SER A 121 9.10 1.33 11.24
N ALA A 122 10.40 1.04 11.28
CA ALA A 122 11.43 1.97 10.80
C ALA A 122 11.16 2.46 9.38
N TYR A 123 10.80 1.54 8.48
CA TYR A 123 10.39 1.87 7.11
C TYR A 123 9.17 2.79 7.06
N SER A 124 8.11 2.46 7.81
CA SER A 124 6.88 3.26 7.81
C SER A 124 7.10 4.68 8.35
N ASN A 125 7.92 4.82 9.38
CA ASN A 125 8.25 6.13 9.95
C ASN A 125 8.96 7.02 8.93
N SER A 126 9.86 6.45 8.13
CA SER A 126 10.58 7.19 7.09
C SER A 126 9.69 7.45 5.86
N SER A 127 9.06 6.41 5.31
CA SER A 127 8.33 6.48 4.03
C SER A 127 7.02 7.26 4.11
N TYR A 128 6.37 7.33 5.29
CA TYR A 128 5.09 8.04 5.51
C TYR A 128 5.26 9.41 6.18
N ALA A 129 6.50 9.89 6.32
CA ALA A 129 6.76 11.22 6.87
C ALA A 129 5.94 12.30 6.14
N GLY A 130 5.24 13.17 6.89
CA GLY A 130 4.35 14.18 6.34
C GLY A 130 2.89 13.75 6.16
N ALA A 131 2.54 12.47 6.39
CA ALA A 131 1.17 11.99 6.36
C ALA A 131 0.64 11.62 7.74
N GLU A 132 -0.67 11.72 7.92
CA GLU A 132 -1.36 11.15 9.08
C GLU A 132 -1.53 9.65 8.89
N PHE A 133 -0.92 8.84 9.78
CA PHE A 133 -1.02 7.39 9.73
C PHE A 133 -2.28 6.88 10.43
N ILE A 134 -3.17 6.25 9.69
CA ILE A 134 -4.42 5.68 10.17
C ILE A 134 -4.39 4.16 9.99
N SER A 135 -4.36 3.42 11.08
CA SER A 135 -4.33 1.96 11.00
C SER A 135 -5.73 1.34 10.96
N TYR A 136 -5.82 0.19 10.30
CA TYR A 136 -6.97 -0.70 10.39
C TYR A 136 -6.55 -2.07 10.95
N PRO A 137 -7.47 -2.82 11.62
CA PRO A 137 -7.17 -4.18 12.09
C PRO A 137 -6.84 -5.10 10.92
N ASN A 138 -5.84 -5.95 11.10
CA ASN A 138 -5.44 -6.91 10.08
C ASN A 138 -6.65 -7.73 9.58
N LYS A 139 -6.72 -7.96 8.28
CA LYS A 139 -7.81 -8.70 7.60
C LYS A 139 -9.20 -8.04 7.68
N SER A 140 -9.35 -6.84 8.26
CA SER A 140 -10.64 -6.15 8.35
C SER A 140 -10.92 -5.24 7.16
N MET A 141 -11.43 -5.81 6.08
CA MET A 141 -11.82 -5.09 4.85
C MET A 141 -12.87 -4.01 5.11
N GLY A 142 -13.81 -4.28 6.01
CA GLY A 142 -14.82 -3.28 6.40
C GLY A 142 -14.19 -2.07 7.09
N SER A 143 -13.27 -2.29 8.02
CA SER A 143 -12.53 -1.20 8.67
C SER A 143 -11.68 -0.42 7.68
N TYR A 144 -11.00 -1.09 6.75
CA TYR A 144 -10.23 -0.45 5.69
C TYR A 144 -11.04 0.59 4.91
N PHE A 145 -12.15 0.20 4.31
CA PHE A 145 -13.01 1.14 3.56
C PHE A 145 -13.69 2.18 4.45
N ASN A 146 -14.04 1.83 5.70
CA ASN A 146 -14.64 2.78 6.64
C ASN A 146 -13.66 3.90 7.04
N LYS A 147 -12.37 3.60 7.22
CA LYS A 147 -11.36 4.63 7.48
C LYS A 147 -11.27 5.64 6.34
N ILE A 148 -11.28 5.17 5.08
CA ILE A 148 -11.28 6.05 3.90
C ILE A 148 -12.55 6.93 3.88
N LYS A 149 -13.72 6.31 4.06
CA LYS A 149 -15.01 7.03 4.09
C LYS A 149 -15.07 8.12 5.15
N ASN A 150 -14.52 7.86 6.33
CA ASN A 150 -14.55 8.82 7.43
C ASN A 150 -13.77 10.09 7.08
N ILE A 151 -12.59 9.98 6.48
CA ILE A 151 -11.82 11.14 6.02
C ILE A 151 -12.62 11.97 5.02
N ILE A 152 -13.28 11.32 4.05
CA ILE A 152 -14.09 12.00 3.03
C ILE A 152 -15.28 12.73 3.68
N LYS A 153 -15.97 12.07 4.63
CA LYS A 153 -17.11 12.64 5.35
C LYS A 153 -16.70 13.85 6.21
N GLU A 154 -15.58 13.77 6.91
CA GLU A 154 -15.06 14.86 7.72
C GLU A 154 -14.70 16.07 6.85
N THR A 155 -14.08 15.84 5.69
CA THR A 155 -13.80 16.90 4.71
C THR A 155 -15.07 17.59 4.22
N LYS A 156 -16.12 16.82 3.95
CA LYS A 156 -17.42 17.38 3.52
C LYS A 156 -18.09 18.18 4.63
N LYS A 157 -18.05 17.71 5.88
CA LYS A 157 -18.64 18.40 7.04
C LYS A 157 -17.96 19.71 7.38
N SER A 158 -16.63 19.76 7.27
CA SER A 158 -15.86 20.96 7.59
C SER A 158 -16.04 22.11 6.59
N GLN A 159 -16.82 21.93 5.52
CA GLN A 159 -16.95 22.84 4.37
C GLN A 159 -15.59 23.35 3.85
N SER A 160 -14.53 22.64 4.19
CA SER A 160 -13.17 23.00 3.84
C SER A 160 -12.97 22.85 2.33
N LYS A 161 -12.50 23.89 1.68
CA LYS A 161 -12.00 23.80 0.30
C LYS A 161 -10.70 23.01 0.19
N LYS A 162 -10.12 22.59 1.32
CA LYS A 162 -8.87 21.82 1.37
C LYS A 162 -9.10 20.42 0.82
N LYS A 163 -8.26 20.04 -0.12
CA LYS A 163 -8.24 18.68 -0.71
C LYS A 163 -7.41 17.77 0.18
N ASN A 164 -7.72 16.46 0.18
CA ASN A 164 -6.91 15.44 0.80
C ASN A 164 -6.33 14.50 -0.26
N PHE A 165 -5.14 14.01 0.02
CA PHE A 165 -4.56 12.85 -0.65
C PHE A 165 -4.61 11.67 0.31
N ILE A 166 -5.21 10.57 -0.11
CA ILE A 166 -5.40 9.36 0.71
C ILE A 166 -4.69 8.22 -0.01
N TYR A 167 -3.59 7.74 0.56
CA TYR A 167 -2.96 6.50 0.18
C TYR A 167 -3.53 5.37 1.03
N ALA A 168 -4.00 4.29 0.40
CA ALA A 168 -4.59 3.17 1.13
C ALA A 168 -4.08 1.85 0.55
N TYR A 169 -3.44 1.05 1.38
CA TYR A 169 -2.78 -0.20 1.01
C TYR A 169 -3.51 -1.41 1.60
N TRP A 170 -3.89 -2.34 0.72
CA TRP A 170 -4.53 -3.61 1.05
C TRP A 170 -3.62 -4.78 0.70
N TRP A 171 -3.00 -5.39 1.69
CA TRP A 171 -2.00 -6.46 1.56
C TRP A 171 -2.59 -7.88 1.61
N ASN A 172 -3.83 -8.02 2.13
CA ASN A 172 -4.38 -9.34 2.42
C ASN A 172 -4.72 -10.18 1.19
N PHE A 173 -4.78 -9.57 0.00
CA PHE A 173 -4.97 -10.35 -1.22
C PHE A 173 -3.70 -11.15 -1.55
N ASP A 174 -2.53 -10.50 -1.45
CA ASP A 174 -1.23 -11.18 -1.58
C ASP A 174 -1.06 -12.27 -0.52
N SER A 175 -1.36 -11.98 0.76
CA SER A 175 -1.32 -13.00 1.82
C SER A 175 -2.20 -14.20 1.51
N SER A 176 -3.42 -14.00 1.02
CA SER A 176 -4.31 -15.10 0.63
C SER A 176 -3.72 -15.95 -0.49
N ALA A 177 -3.09 -15.29 -1.48
CA ALA A 177 -2.46 -15.97 -2.59
C ALA A 177 -1.20 -16.74 -2.18
N HIS A 178 -0.45 -16.26 -1.18
CA HIS A 178 0.69 -16.99 -0.59
C HIS A 178 0.26 -18.18 0.24
N ASP A 179 -0.77 -18.03 1.06
CA ASP A 179 -1.24 -19.06 1.97
C ASP A 179 -1.96 -20.21 1.23
N ASN A 180 -2.72 -19.91 0.17
CA ASN A 180 -3.64 -20.86 -0.47
C ASN A 180 -3.33 -21.10 -1.96
N GLY A 181 -2.50 -20.27 -2.57
CA GLY A 181 -2.29 -20.23 -4.02
C GLY A 181 -3.19 -19.22 -4.73
N LEU A 182 -2.64 -18.59 -5.78
CA LEU A 182 -3.33 -17.52 -6.52
C LEU A 182 -4.66 -17.97 -7.13
N ASN A 183 -4.75 -19.21 -7.61
CA ASN A 183 -5.92 -19.75 -8.29
C ASN A 183 -6.87 -20.53 -7.36
N SER A 184 -6.60 -20.58 -6.07
CA SER A 184 -7.45 -21.27 -5.08
C SER A 184 -8.83 -20.63 -4.95
N ASN A 185 -9.78 -21.40 -4.45
CA ASN A 185 -11.12 -20.88 -4.16
C ASN A 185 -11.10 -19.79 -3.10
N GLU A 186 -10.26 -19.94 -2.08
CA GLU A 186 -10.08 -19.00 -0.97
C GLU A 186 -9.62 -17.62 -1.49
N THR A 187 -8.64 -17.60 -2.39
CA THR A 187 -8.12 -16.37 -3.00
C THR A 187 -9.16 -15.73 -3.93
N LYS A 188 -9.89 -16.54 -4.70
CA LYS A 188 -11.00 -16.06 -5.53
C LYS A 188 -12.13 -15.46 -4.70
N GLU A 189 -12.52 -16.12 -3.63
CA GLU A 189 -13.54 -15.59 -2.69
C GLU A 189 -13.07 -14.29 -2.01
N HIS A 190 -11.79 -14.21 -1.64
CA HIS A 190 -11.22 -12.98 -1.09
C HIS A 190 -11.40 -11.83 -2.07
N PHE A 191 -11.06 -12.05 -3.35
CA PHE A 191 -11.26 -11.05 -4.39
C PHE A 191 -12.74 -10.65 -4.55
N LEU A 192 -13.65 -11.62 -4.63
CA LEU A 192 -15.09 -11.33 -4.76
C LEU A 192 -15.64 -10.50 -3.60
N LYS A 193 -15.19 -10.79 -2.37
CA LYS A 193 -15.51 -9.99 -1.18
C LYS A 193 -14.94 -8.56 -1.30
N LEU A 194 -13.71 -8.43 -1.82
CA LEU A 194 -13.07 -7.13 -2.04
C LEU A 194 -13.82 -6.31 -3.09
N ASP A 195 -14.14 -6.88 -4.24
CA ASP A 195 -14.87 -6.21 -5.33
C ASP A 195 -16.28 -5.76 -4.87
N LYS A 196 -16.98 -6.61 -4.14
CA LYS A 196 -18.28 -6.26 -3.51
C LYS A 196 -18.15 -5.07 -2.55
N LYS A 197 -17.12 -5.08 -1.69
CA LYS A 197 -16.88 -3.97 -0.75
C LYS A 197 -16.43 -2.70 -1.46
N PHE A 198 -15.63 -2.83 -2.51
CA PHE A 198 -15.23 -1.71 -3.35
C PHE A 198 -16.43 -1.07 -4.06
N THR A 199 -17.33 -1.89 -4.63
CA THR A 199 -18.60 -1.41 -5.23
C THR A 199 -19.45 -0.62 -4.23
N GLN A 200 -19.63 -1.15 -3.01
CA GLN A 200 -20.34 -0.47 -1.93
C GLN A 200 -19.66 0.84 -1.51
N PHE A 201 -18.31 0.83 -1.50
CA PHE A 201 -17.52 2.01 -1.20
C PHE A 201 -17.72 3.09 -2.25
N LEU A 202 -17.62 2.78 -3.55
CA LEU A 202 -17.85 3.73 -4.65
C LEU A 202 -19.21 4.41 -4.53
N LYS A 203 -20.30 3.62 -4.37
CA LYS A 203 -21.64 4.15 -4.15
C LYS A 203 -21.72 5.10 -2.94
N SER A 204 -20.99 4.80 -1.87
CA SER A 204 -21.03 5.58 -0.63
C SER A 204 -20.33 6.94 -0.72
N ILE A 205 -19.50 7.15 -1.73
CA ILE A 205 -18.77 8.39 -1.98
C ILE A 205 -19.25 9.17 -3.20
N GLU A 206 -20.33 8.72 -3.84
CA GLU A 206 -20.95 9.47 -4.94
C GLU A 206 -21.27 10.92 -4.51
N GLY A 207 -21.04 11.87 -5.41
CA GLY A 207 -21.27 13.29 -5.15
C GLY A 207 -20.32 13.94 -4.15
N THR A 208 -19.19 13.29 -3.81
CA THR A 208 -18.21 13.85 -2.84
C THR A 208 -17.01 14.57 -3.48
N ASN A 209 -17.01 14.77 -4.80
CA ASN A 209 -15.87 15.33 -5.54
C ASN A 209 -14.55 14.58 -5.19
N THR A 210 -14.58 13.28 -5.35
CA THR A 210 -13.46 12.38 -5.00
C THR A 210 -13.08 11.53 -6.21
N THR A 211 -11.81 11.56 -6.59
CA THR A 211 -11.23 10.67 -7.61
C THR A 211 -10.61 9.47 -6.94
N VAL A 212 -10.92 8.26 -7.41
CA VAL A 212 -10.33 7.01 -6.95
C VAL A 212 -9.43 6.45 -8.05
N LEU A 213 -8.18 6.25 -7.72
CA LEU A 213 -7.19 5.53 -8.54
C LEU A 213 -6.91 4.20 -7.85
N LEU A 214 -7.11 3.09 -8.53
CA LEU A 214 -6.78 1.76 -8.04
C LEU A 214 -5.71 1.14 -8.93
N THR A 215 -4.68 0.61 -8.31
CA THR A 215 -3.60 -0.13 -8.99
C THR A 215 -3.07 -1.25 -8.10
N ALA A 216 -2.20 -2.08 -8.66
CA ALA A 216 -1.40 -3.07 -7.92
C ALA A 216 0.06 -2.61 -7.82
N ASP A 217 0.84 -3.33 -7.04
CA ASP A 217 2.29 -3.19 -6.93
C ASP A 217 3.06 -4.12 -7.87
#